data_ea7ebf216541d0e907b8bf1d45773f9a
#
_entry.id   ea7ebf216541d0e907b8bf1d45773f9a
#
_cell.length_a   1.000
_cell.length_b   1.000
_cell.length_c   1.000
_cell.angle_alpha   90.00
_cell.angle_beta   90.00
_cell.angle_gamma   90.00
#
_symmetry.space_group_name_H-M   'P 1'
#
loop_
_entity.id
_entity.type
_entity.pdbx_description
1 polymer ?
#
loop_
_entity_poly.entity_id
_entity_poly.type
_entity_poly.pdbx_seq_one_letter_code
_entity_poly.pdbx_strand_id
1 'polypeptide(L)'
;KKAGVPVVPGAVVKAEKDIDKAVKKIGLPLIAKPDNGVGAAATFKLETPEDVDHFKAEWDGHTEYFFEKFVTSSEICTFDGLVDRDGNIVFSTTFDYAYTPLDLMLYKMDNSYYVLKEMDQKLRQYGEAIVKAFGMKERFFHIEFFREGDDYIAIEYNNRPAGGFTIDVYNYAHSFDLYRGYAALVAGEPFPDSEFEPLYCLATSRRANAAYALSEEEVLAKYQHQFRVKKEMPAAFAELQGDYLYMLTTPSREEL
;
A
#
# COMPACT_ATOMS: atom_id res chain seq x y z
N LYS A 1 8.50 0.19 16.65
CA LYS A 1 9.58 0.14 17.69
C LYS A 1 9.38 -1.00 18.69
N LYS A 2 8.17 -1.18 19.28
CA LYS A 2 7.92 -2.30 20.23
C LYS A 2 8.09 -3.67 19.57
N ALA A 3 7.82 -3.79 18.27
CA ALA A 3 7.98 -5.01 17.50
C ALA A 3 9.42 -5.28 17.06
N GLY A 4 10.38 -4.39 17.34
CA GLY A 4 11.76 -4.50 16.85
C GLY A 4 11.93 -4.19 15.36
N VAL A 5 10.89 -3.66 14.71
CA VAL A 5 10.91 -3.32 13.28
C VAL A 5 11.42 -1.89 13.08
N PRO A 6 12.29 -1.65 12.08
CA PRO A 6 12.74 -0.32 11.72
C PRO A 6 11.56 0.59 11.33
N VAL A 7 11.59 1.82 11.83
CA VAL A 7 10.63 2.88 11.49
C VAL A 7 11.39 4.20 11.39
N VAL A 8 10.94 5.09 10.55
CA VAL A 8 11.54 6.44 10.46
C VAL A 8 11.38 7.21 11.78
N PRO A 9 12.31 8.13 12.10
CA PRO A 9 12.13 9.07 13.21
C PRO A 9 10.86 9.90 12.99
N GLY A 10 10.02 9.99 14.01
CA GLY A 10 8.77 10.73 13.91
C GLY A 10 8.35 11.39 15.21
N ALA A 11 7.37 12.26 15.13
CA ALA A 11 6.76 12.96 16.25
C ALA A 11 5.30 13.31 15.95
N VAL A 12 4.44 13.21 16.96
CA VAL A 12 3.06 13.70 16.89
C VAL A 12 3.06 15.20 17.17
N VAL A 13 2.33 15.95 16.36
CA VAL A 13 2.11 17.40 16.46
C VAL A 13 0.64 17.62 16.79
N LYS A 14 0.36 18.16 17.98
CA LYS A 14 -0.99 18.44 18.49
C LYS A 14 -1.26 19.92 18.71
N ALA A 15 -0.22 20.72 18.70
CA ALA A 15 -0.29 22.16 18.89
C ALA A 15 0.85 22.84 18.10
N GLU A 16 0.68 24.10 17.72
CA GLU A 16 1.64 24.86 16.93
C GLU A 16 3.07 24.82 17.52
N LYS A 17 3.18 24.93 18.84
CA LYS A 17 4.46 24.82 19.56
C LYS A 17 5.20 23.48 19.37
N ASP A 18 4.50 22.45 18.91
CA ASP A 18 5.08 21.12 18.70
C ASP A 18 5.71 21.01 17.31
N ILE A 19 5.30 21.87 16.35
CA ILE A 19 5.83 21.90 14.97
C ILE A 19 7.35 22.14 15.00
N ASP A 20 7.81 23.24 15.60
CA ASP A 20 9.23 23.57 15.65
C ASP A 20 10.05 22.53 16.41
N LYS A 21 9.48 21.94 17.45
CA LYS A 21 10.12 20.84 18.19
C LYS A 21 10.29 19.59 17.33
N ALA A 22 9.25 19.24 16.55
CA ALA A 22 9.28 18.10 15.64
C ALA A 22 10.31 18.34 14.54
N VAL A 23 10.29 19.51 13.88
CA VAL A 23 11.27 19.88 12.86
C VAL A 23 12.70 19.84 13.41
N LYS A 24 12.94 20.40 14.59
CA LYS A 24 14.27 20.35 15.23
C LYS A 24 14.73 18.92 15.55
N LYS A 25 13.80 18.06 15.96
CA LYS A 25 14.10 16.67 16.33
C LYS A 25 14.37 15.78 15.11
N ILE A 26 13.60 15.96 14.04
CA ILE A 26 13.59 15.07 12.86
C ILE A 26 14.57 15.59 11.80
N GLY A 27 14.62 16.91 11.60
CA GLY A 27 15.35 17.59 10.51
C GLY A 27 14.60 17.52 9.18
N LEU A 28 14.82 18.54 8.35
CA LEU A 28 14.29 18.58 6.98
C LEU A 28 15.14 17.71 6.02
N PRO A 29 14.58 17.18 4.94
CA PRO A 29 13.15 17.17 4.62
C PRO A 29 12.36 16.19 5.51
N LEU A 30 11.08 16.48 5.70
CA LEU A 30 10.15 15.62 6.43
C LEU A 30 8.75 15.59 5.77
N ILE A 31 7.95 14.60 6.12
CA ILE A 31 6.53 14.51 5.73
C ILE A 31 5.68 14.85 6.96
N ALA A 32 4.67 15.70 6.75
CA ALA A 32 3.60 15.96 7.71
C ALA A 32 2.31 15.34 7.16
N LYS A 33 1.75 14.36 7.87
CA LYS A 33 0.50 13.68 7.49
C LYS A 33 -0.50 13.71 8.64
N PRO A 34 -1.82 13.84 8.38
CA PRO A 34 -2.82 13.74 9.44
C PRO A 34 -2.72 12.39 10.16
N ASP A 35 -2.87 12.39 11.49
CA ASP A 35 -2.87 11.15 12.30
C ASP A 35 -4.10 10.28 12.00
N ASN A 36 -5.15 10.90 11.48
CA ASN A 36 -6.37 10.23 11.04
C ASN A 36 -6.66 10.63 9.58
N GLY A 37 -6.32 9.81 8.60
CA GLY A 37 -6.56 10.08 7.19
C GLY A 37 -6.61 8.81 6.36
N VAL A 38 -7.11 8.93 5.14
CA VAL A 38 -7.10 7.85 4.15
C VAL A 38 -6.43 8.38 2.89
N GLY A 39 -5.46 7.66 2.38
CA GLY A 39 -4.65 8.09 1.26
C GLY A 39 -3.72 9.27 1.64
N ALA A 40 -3.06 9.86 0.67
CA ALA A 40 -2.13 10.97 0.90
C ALA A 40 -2.81 12.35 1.07
N ALA A 41 -4.12 12.38 1.34
CA ALA A 41 -4.88 13.63 1.49
C ALA A 41 -4.31 14.47 2.66
N ALA A 42 -4.13 15.78 2.42
CA ALA A 42 -3.55 16.74 3.36
C ALA A 42 -2.14 16.34 3.86
N THR A 43 -1.38 15.63 3.03
CA THR A 43 0.03 15.31 3.28
C THR A 43 0.91 16.41 2.70
N PHE A 44 1.84 16.92 3.50
CA PHE A 44 2.78 17.95 3.11
C PHE A 44 4.21 17.41 3.12
N LYS A 45 4.97 17.71 2.08
CA LYS A 45 6.42 17.54 2.08
C LYS A 45 7.04 18.87 2.48
N LEU A 46 7.76 18.90 3.58
CA LEU A 46 8.43 20.10 4.10
C LEU A 46 9.93 19.94 3.85
N GLU A 47 10.45 20.72 2.90
CA GLU A 47 11.85 20.66 2.47
C GLU A 47 12.67 21.82 3.05
N THR A 48 12.03 22.98 3.20
CA THR A 48 12.64 24.23 3.62
C THR A 48 11.95 24.82 4.85
N PRO A 49 12.58 25.77 5.56
CA PRO A 49 11.89 26.53 6.61
C PRO A 49 10.64 27.25 6.12
N GLU A 50 10.64 27.73 4.88
CA GLU A 50 9.51 28.40 4.25
C GLU A 50 8.30 27.46 4.10
N ASP A 51 8.54 26.18 3.77
CA ASP A 51 7.48 25.17 3.73
C ASP A 51 6.86 24.92 5.12
N VAL A 52 7.70 24.98 6.17
CA VAL A 52 7.22 24.85 7.55
C VAL A 52 6.34 26.05 7.94
N ASP A 53 6.71 27.26 7.54
CA ASP A 53 5.90 28.47 7.80
C ASP A 53 4.60 28.44 7.00
N HIS A 54 4.63 27.95 5.76
CA HIS A 54 3.42 27.73 4.96
C HIS A 54 2.48 26.69 5.60
N PHE A 55 3.03 25.56 6.04
CA PHE A 55 2.26 24.55 6.78
C PHE A 55 1.59 25.14 8.03
N LYS A 56 2.33 25.95 8.83
CA LYS A 56 1.75 26.63 10.01
C LYS A 56 0.59 27.55 9.65
N ALA A 57 0.70 28.25 8.52
CA ALA A 57 -0.34 29.17 8.06
C ALA A 57 -1.61 28.45 7.58
N GLU A 58 -1.47 27.27 7.01
CA GLU A 58 -2.58 26.46 6.51
C GLU A 58 -3.19 25.53 7.56
N TRP A 59 -2.44 25.23 8.63
CA TRP A 59 -2.91 24.31 9.65
C TRP A 59 -4.10 24.88 10.43
N ASP A 60 -5.17 24.10 10.55
CA ASP A 60 -6.42 24.47 11.22
C ASP A 60 -6.33 24.61 12.76
N GLY A 61 -5.18 24.23 13.34
CA GLY A 61 -4.95 24.25 14.78
C GLY A 61 -5.62 23.11 15.56
N HIS A 62 -6.31 22.18 14.89
CA HIS A 62 -7.11 21.13 15.51
C HIS A 62 -6.73 19.73 15.03
N THR A 63 -6.41 19.55 13.74
CA THR A 63 -5.99 18.27 13.19
C THR A 63 -4.64 17.88 13.76
N GLU A 64 -4.58 16.72 14.41
CA GLU A 64 -3.31 16.14 14.85
C GLU A 64 -2.55 15.64 13.63
N TYR A 65 -1.26 15.97 13.55
CA TYR A 65 -0.36 15.53 12.49
C TYR A 65 0.73 14.62 13.04
N PHE A 66 1.15 13.67 12.22
CA PHE A 66 2.36 12.91 12.44
C PHE A 66 3.44 13.43 11.48
N PHE A 67 4.53 13.95 12.06
CA PHE A 67 5.72 14.36 11.30
C PHE A 67 6.71 13.22 11.30
N GLU A 68 7.24 12.89 10.15
CA GLU A 68 8.22 11.81 9.98
C GLU A 68 9.32 12.20 9.02
N LYS A 69 10.52 11.63 9.21
CA LYS A 69 11.65 11.85 8.31
C LYS A 69 11.28 11.41 6.90
N PHE A 70 11.51 12.28 5.92
CA PHE A 70 11.35 11.91 4.52
C PHE A 70 12.37 10.84 4.14
N VAL A 71 11.89 9.76 3.54
CA VAL A 71 12.70 8.68 3.00
C VAL A 71 12.80 8.87 1.49
N THR A 72 14.00 8.80 0.95
CA THR A 72 14.24 9.02 -0.48
C THR A 72 14.05 7.76 -1.32
N SER A 73 13.84 6.60 -0.68
CA SER A 73 13.53 5.37 -1.41
C SER A 73 12.20 5.52 -2.15
N SER A 74 12.22 5.19 -3.44
CA SER A 74 11.03 5.10 -4.29
C SER A 74 10.44 3.69 -4.32
N GLU A 75 11.09 2.71 -3.69
CA GLU A 75 10.64 1.32 -3.67
C GLU A 75 9.74 1.09 -2.45
N ILE A 76 8.45 0.94 -2.70
CA ILE A 76 7.46 0.58 -1.67
C ILE A 76 6.93 -0.82 -1.97
N CYS A 77 6.94 -1.65 -0.94
CA CYS A 77 6.32 -2.97 -0.95
C CYS A 77 5.37 -3.13 0.24
N THR A 78 4.60 -4.20 0.24
CA THR A 78 3.61 -4.45 1.29
C THR A 78 3.81 -5.80 1.96
N PHE A 79 3.27 -5.93 3.16
CA PHE A 79 2.94 -7.21 3.78
C PHE A 79 1.46 -7.20 4.10
N ASP A 80 0.71 -8.00 3.35
CA ASP A 80 -0.75 -8.05 3.40
C ASP A 80 -1.23 -9.43 3.80
N GLY A 81 -2.43 -9.48 4.37
CA GLY A 81 -2.97 -10.78 4.73
C GLY A 81 -4.23 -10.75 5.55
N LEU A 82 -4.52 -11.91 6.13
CA LEU A 82 -5.70 -12.19 6.91
C LEU A 82 -5.32 -12.94 8.19
N VAL A 83 -5.89 -12.50 9.31
CA VAL A 83 -5.67 -13.09 10.64
C VAL A 83 -6.97 -13.73 11.13
N ASP A 84 -6.86 -14.95 11.70
CA ASP A 84 -7.97 -15.66 12.32
C ASP A 84 -8.33 -15.10 13.72
N ARG A 85 -9.33 -15.71 14.38
CA ARG A 85 -9.78 -15.31 15.72
C ARG A 85 -8.75 -15.55 16.83
N ASP A 86 -7.80 -16.46 16.59
CA ASP A 86 -6.75 -16.80 17.56
C ASP A 86 -5.51 -15.92 17.39
N GLY A 87 -5.45 -15.16 16.30
CA GLY A 87 -4.34 -14.27 15.97
C GLY A 87 -3.29 -14.90 15.06
N ASN A 88 -3.61 -16.05 14.44
CA ASN A 88 -2.72 -16.67 13.46
C ASN A 88 -2.93 -16.05 12.08
N ILE A 89 -1.86 -15.82 11.35
CA ILE A 89 -1.93 -15.40 9.95
C ILE A 89 -2.28 -16.62 9.11
N VAL A 90 -3.48 -16.63 8.53
CA VAL A 90 -3.99 -17.73 7.68
C VAL A 90 -3.76 -17.50 6.19
N PHE A 91 -3.51 -16.27 5.80
CA PHE A 91 -3.13 -15.86 4.45
C PHE A 91 -2.15 -14.71 4.53
N SER A 92 -1.11 -14.72 3.69
CA SER A 92 -0.22 -13.57 3.52
C SER A 92 0.29 -13.48 2.09
N THR A 93 0.45 -12.25 1.63
CA THR A 93 0.95 -11.91 0.30
C THR A 93 1.75 -10.60 0.36
N THR A 94 2.38 -10.25 -0.74
CA THR A 94 3.13 -9.00 -0.93
C THR A 94 2.92 -8.48 -2.33
N PHE A 95 2.91 -7.18 -2.49
CA PHE A 95 3.05 -6.55 -3.79
C PHE A 95 4.03 -5.39 -3.75
N ASP A 96 4.64 -5.10 -4.88
CA ASP A 96 5.50 -3.96 -5.08
C ASP A 96 4.72 -2.90 -5.88
N TYR A 97 4.80 -1.63 -5.47
CA TYR A 97 4.32 -0.50 -6.26
C TYR A 97 5.31 -0.16 -7.38
N ALA A 98 4.80 0.11 -8.58
CA ALA A 98 5.61 0.65 -9.67
C ALA A 98 5.99 2.12 -9.44
N TYR A 99 5.10 2.86 -8.77
CA TYR A 99 5.26 4.26 -8.38
C TYR A 99 4.76 4.45 -6.96
N THR A 100 5.36 5.36 -6.21
CA THR A 100 4.89 5.59 -4.83
C THR A 100 3.48 6.20 -4.82
N PRO A 101 2.65 5.94 -3.80
CA PRO A 101 1.35 6.60 -3.65
C PRO A 101 1.44 8.14 -3.69
N LEU A 102 2.56 8.70 -3.22
CA LEU A 102 2.82 10.14 -3.28
C LEU A 102 3.02 10.61 -4.73
N ASP A 103 3.78 9.85 -5.54
CA ASP A 103 3.99 10.18 -6.96
C ASP A 103 2.69 10.10 -7.76
N LEU A 104 1.87 9.06 -7.48
CA LEU A 104 0.55 8.92 -8.12
C LEU A 104 -0.32 10.17 -7.89
N MET A 105 -0.30 10.69 -6.67
CA MET A 105 -1.07 11.88 -6.31
C MET A 105 -0.49 13.15 -6.93
N LEU A 106 0.83 13.36 -6.83
CA LEU A 106 1.48 14.60 -7.28
C LEU A 106 1.50 14.74 -8.81
N TYR A 107 1.73 13.62 -9.52
CA TYR A 107 1.96 13.63 -10.97
C TYR A 107 0.80 13.03 -11.77
N LYS A 108 -0.30 12.64 -11.10
CA LYS A 108 -1.49 12.00 -11.71
C LYS A 108 -1.11 10.82 -12.61
N MET A 109 -0.17 10.02 -12.16
CA MET A 109 0.30 8.83 -12.87
C MET A 109 -0.75 7.73 -12.83
N ASP A 110 -0.63 6.76 -13.73
CA ASP A 110 -1.44 5.55 -13.65
C ASP A 110 -0.96 4.68 -12.50
N ASN A 111 -1.91 4.15 -11.73
CA ASN A 111 -1.59 3.25 -10.64
C ASN A 111 -1.19 1.88 -11.20
N SER A 112 0.01 1.43 -10.87
CA SER A 112 0.50 0.11 -11.23
C SER A 112 1.20 -0.53 -10.05
N TYR A 113 0.86 -1.79 -9.77
CA TYR A 113 1.49 -2.62 -8.76
C TYR A 113 1.41 -4.09 -9.15
N TYR A 114 2.28 -4.90 -8.62
CA TYR A 114 2.31 -6.31 -8.96
C TYR A 114 2.53 -7.20 -7.74
N VAL A 115 1.65 -8.19 -7.59
CA VAL A 115 1.75 -9.22 -6.56
C VAL A 115 2.85 -10.19 -6.91
N LEU A 116 3.71 -10.48 -5.94
CA LEU A 116 4.83 -11.40 -6.06
C LEU A 116 4.42 -12.82 -5.68
N LYS A 117 4.99 -13.81 -6.37
CA LYS A 117 4.84 -15.23 -6.00
C LYS A 117 5.54 -15.55 -4.69
N GLU A 118 6.69 -14.92 -4.48
CA GLU A 118 7.55 -15.17 -3.34
C GLU A 118 7.72 -13.89 -2.53
N MET A 119 7.70 -14.04 -1.23
CA MET A 119 7.90 -12.94 -0.29
C MET A 119 9.27 -13.09 0.36
N ASP A 120 10.01 -11.98 0.41
CA ASP A 120 11.27 -11.92 1.14
C ASP A 120 11.10 -12.32 2.62
N GLN A 121 12.03 -13.12 3.14
CA GLN A 121 11.94 -13.65 4.49
C GLN A 121 12.01 -12.56 5.57
N LYS A 122 12.80 -11.52 5.36
CA LYS A 122 12.92 -10.41 6.32
C LYS A 122 11.66 -9.57 6.34
N LEU A 123 11.06 -9.29 5.16
CA LEU A 123 9.78 -8.60 5.05
C LEU A 123 8.69 -9.37 5.82
N ARG A 124 8.62 -10.69 5.62
CA ARG A 124 7.71 -11.57 6.34
C ARG A 124 7.91 -11.47 7.86
N GLN A 125 9.15 -11.60 8.33
CA GLN A 125 9.47 -11.52 9.76
C GLN A 125 9.04 -10.18 10.38
N TYR A 126 9.27 -9.07 9.68
CA TYR A 126 8.87 -7.74 10.15
C TYR A 126 7.35 -7.58 10.15
N GLY A 127 6.68 -8.03 9.09
CA GLY A 127 5.22 -7.99 9.00
C GLY A 127 4.55 -8.81 10.11
N GLU A 128 4.97 -10.05 10.31
CA GLU A 128 4.48 -10.93 11.38
C GLU A 128 4.69 -10.33 12.78
N ALA A 129 5.86 -9.71 13.01
CA ALA A 129 6.15 -9.02 14.27
C ALA A 129 5.21 -7.82 14.51
N ILE A 130 4.86 -7.08 13.45
CA ILE A 130 3.89 -5.96 13.54
C ILE A 130 2.49 -6.51 13.84
N VAL A 131 2.00 -7.48 13.06
CA VAL A 131 0.69 -8.11 13.26
C VAL A 131 0.54 -8.60 14.69
N LYS A 132 1.54 -9.31 15.21
CA LYS A 132 1.58 -9.78 16.60
C LYS A 132 1.57 -8.64 17.62
N ALA A 133 2.34 -7.57 17.37
CA ALA A 133 2.43 -6.42 18.30
C ALA A 133 1.12 -5.64 18.42
N PHE A 134 0.30 -5.64 17.35
CA PHE A 134 -1.02 -5.02 17.35
C PHE A 134 -2.13 -5.95 17.86
N GLY A 135 -1.84 -7.25 18.05
CA GLY A 135 -2.80 -8.21 18.58
C GLY A 135 -4.03 -8.38 17.71
N MET A 136 -3.85 -8.41 16.39
CA MET A 136 -4.94 -8.50 15.43
C MET A 136 -5.70 -9.80 15.50
N LYS A 137 -7.00 -9.74 15.21
CA LYS A 137 -7.91 -10.90 15.15
C LYS A 137 -9.03 -10.69 14.14
N GLU A 138 -9.39 -11.73 13.42
CA GLU A 138 -10.54 -11.81 12.49
C GLU A 138 -10.60 -10.66 11.49
N ARG A 139 -9.46 -10.30 10.86
CA ARG A 139 -9.44 -9.19 9.91
C ARG A 139 -8.28 -9.21 8.95
N PHE A 140 -8.46 -8.48 7.87
CA PHE A 140 -7.38 -8.16 6.95
C PHE A 140 -6.43 -7.14 7.56
N PHE A 141 -5.19 -7.19 7.10
CA PHE A 141 -4.18 -6.18 7.35
C PHE A 141 -3.47 -5.79 6.06
N HIS A 142 -2.99 -4.57 6.00
CA HIS A 142 -2.21 -3.99 4.92
C HIS A 142 -1.11 -3.14 5.56
N ILE A 143 0.15 -3.55 5.38
CA ILE A 143 1.32 -2.90 5.98
C ILE A 143 2.26 -2.50 4.87
N GLU A 144 2.63 -1.23 4.81
CA GLU A 144 3.54 -0.69 3.81
C GLU A 144 4.95 -0.53 4.36
N PHE A 145 5.93 -0.79 3.50
CA PHE A 145 7.35 -0.68 3.81
C PHE A 145 8.10 0.02 2.68
N PHE A 146 9.04 0.88 3.04
CA PHE A 146 10.14 1.24 2.13
C PHE A 146 11.12 0.08 2.08
N ARG A 147 11.61 -0.25 0.88
CA ARG A 147 12.74 -1.15 0.69
C ARG A 147 14.02 -0.32 0.60
N GLU A 148 14.98 -0.57 1.46
CA GLU A 148 16.29 0.08 1.47
C GLU A 148 17.40 -0.98 1.38
N GLY A 149 17.86 -1.28 0.15
CA GLY A 149 18.77 -2.37 -0.11
C GLY A 149 18.19 -3.71 0.37
N ASP A 150 18.87 -4.38 1.30
CA ASP A 150 18.44 -5.66 1.88
C ASP A 150 17.61 -5.48 3.18
N ASP A 151 17.07 -4.27 3.44
CA ASP A 151 16.30 -4.00 4.65
C ASP A 151 14.97 -3.30 4.34
N TYR A 152 14.08 -3.23 5.34
CA TYR A 152 12.73 -2.68 5.22
C TYR A 152 12.46 -1.70 6.36
N ILE A 153 11.81 -0.59 6.05
CA ILE A 153 11.38 0.42 7.02
C ILE A 153 9.87 0.52 6.96
N ALA A 154 9.18 0.20 8.07
CA ALA A 154 7.72 0.27 8.11
C ALA A 154 7.23 1.72 8.02
N ILE A 155 6.28 1.94 7.12
CA ILE A 155 5.63 3.23 6.83
C ILE A 155 4.32 3.32 7.59
N GLU A 156 3.40 2.39 7.26
CA GLU A 156 2.02 2.45 7.70
C GLU A 156 1.47 1.06 7.98
N TYR A 157 0.58 1.00 8.97
CA TYR A 157 -0.17 -0.19 9.33
C TYR A 157 -1.66 0.10 9.22
N ASN A 158 -2.34 -0.61 8.35
CA ASN A 158 -3.77 -0.52 8.13
C ASN A 158 -4.49 -1.80 8.56
N ASN A 159 -5.54 -1.63 9.32
CA ASN A 159 -6.39 -2.70 9.86
C ASN A 159 -7.57 -2.99 8.92
N ARG A 160 -7.29 -3.11 7.64
CA ARG A 160 -8.19 -3.31 6.52
C ARG A 160 -7.43 -3.90 5.33
N PRO A 161 -8.11 -4.42 4.29
CA PRO A 161 -7.42 -4.75 3.05
C PRO A 161 -6.88 -3.48 2.37
N ALA A 162 -5.92 -3.63 1.48
CA ALA A 162 -5.48 -2.58 0.57
C ALA A 162 -6.66 -2.08 -0.28
N GLY A 163 -6.56 -0.84 -0.78
CA GLY A 163 -7.66 -0.17 -1.46
C GLY A 163 -7.97 -0.70 -2.86
N GLY A 164 -9.09 -0.23 -3.43
CA GLY A 164 -9.52 -0.60 -4.77
C GLY A 164 -9.89 -2.07 -4.92
N PHE A 165 -9.43 -2.69 -6.00
CA PHE A 165 -9.68 -4.10 -6.32
C PHE A 165 -8.55 -5.04 -5.87
N THR A 166 -7.77 -4.68 -4.86
CA THR A 166 -6.58 -5.44 -4.46
C THR A 166 -6.89 -6.86 -4.01
N ILE A 167 -8.06 -7.09 -3.37
CA ILE A 167 -8.50 -8.46 -3.04
C ILE A 167 -8.70 -9.31 -4.30
N ASP A 168 -9.25 -8.73 -5.38
CA ASP A 168 -9.39 -9.45 -6.66
C ASP A 168 -8.01 -9.77 -7.27
N VAL A 169 -7.05 -8.84 -7.14
CA VAL A 169 -5.66 -9.07 -7.62
C VAL A 169 -5.02 -10.22 -6.86
N TYR A 170 -5.22 -10.30 -5.53
CA TYR A 170 -4.75 -11.44 -4.73
C TYR A 170 -5.43 -12.75 -5.14
N ASN A 171 -6.73 -12.72 -5.42
CA ASN A 171 -7.47 -13.90 -5.88
C ASN A 171 -6.89 -14.44 -7.18
N TYR A 172 -6.55 -13.57 -8.14
CA TYR A 172 -5.91 -13.98 -9.38
C TYR A 172 -4.47 -14.46 -9.17
N ALA A 173 -3.70 -13.81 -8.28
CA ALA A 173 -2.32 -14.21 -7.99
C ALA A 173 -2.24 -15.57 -7.31
N HIS A 174 -3.17 -15.87 -6.41
CA HIS A 174 -3.13 -17.09 -5.59
C HIS A 174 -4.14 -18.15 -6.02
N SER A 175 -4.89 -17.92 -7.11
CA SER A 175 -5.96 -18.82 -7.59
C SER A 175 -6.92 -19.23 -6.45
N PHE A 176 -7.34 -18.24 -5.67
CA PHE A 176 -8.05 -18.41 -4.41
C PHE A 176 -9.17 -17.37 -4.26
N ASP A 177 -10.26 -17.71 -3.58
CA ASP A 177 -11.35 -16.77 -3.26
C ASP A 177 -11.24 -16.26 -1.82
N LEU A 178 -10.55 -15.14 -1.63
CA LEU A 178 -10.37 -14.51 -0.32
C LEU A 178 -11.68 -13.97 0.28
N TYR A 179 -12.68 -13.65 -0.53
CA TYR A 179 -14.01 -13.26 -0.02
C TYR A 179 -14.67 -14.44 0.68
N ARG A 180 -14.63 -15.62 0.03
CA ARG A 180 -15.10 -16.86 0.63
C ARG A 180 -14.27 -17.27 1.84
N GLY A 181 -12.94 -17.14 1.75
CA GLY A 181 -12.03 -17.44 2.85
C GLY A 181 -12.32 -16.59 4.09
N TYR A 182 -12.56 -15.29 3.90
CA TYR A 182 -12.93 -14.39 4.99
C TYR A 182 -14.30 -14.74 5.58
N ALA A 183 -15.29 -15.04 4.73
CA ALA A 183 -16.62 -15.45 5.20
C ALA A 183 -16.56 -16.74 6.03
N ALA A 184 -15.80 -17.74 5.60
CA ALA A 184 -15.57 -18.99 6.35
C ALA A 184 -14.93 -18.70 7.72
N LEU A 185 -13.89 -17.87 7.75
CA LEU A 185 -13.21 -17.49 8.97
C LEU A 185 -14.15 -16.82 9.99
N VAL A 186 -14.97 -15.86 9.54
CA VAL A 186 -15.96 -15.17 10.40
C VAL A 186 -17.04 -16.13 10.87
N ALA A 187 -17.43 -17.12 10.03
CA ALA A 187 -18.37 -18.19 10.42
C ALA A 187 -17.77 -19.19 11.42
N GLY A 188 -16.46 -19.14 11.67
CA GLY A 188 -15.75 -20.08 12.53
C GLY A 188 -15.42 -21.40 11.85
N GLU A 189 -15.45 -21.41 10.52
CA GLU A 189 -15.03 -22.53 9.68
C GLU A 189 -13.53 -22.45 9.37
N PRO A 190 -12.88 -23.58 9.04
CA PRO A 190 -11.48 -23.58 8.61
C PRO A 190 -11.26 -22.70 7.37
N PHE A 191 -10.14 -21.98 7.36
CA PHE A 191 -9.71 -21.26 6.17
C PHE A 191 -9.36 -22.26 5.06
N PRO A 192 -9.91 -22.11 3.82
CA PRO A 192 -9.67 -23.06 2.76
C PRO A 192 -8.21 -23.05 2.29
N ASP A 193 -7.70 -24.20 1.90
CA ASP A 193 -6.38 -24.32 1.28
C ASP A 193 -6.42 -23.90 -0.20
N SER A 194 -5.31 -23.33 -0.69
CA SER A 194 -5.12 -23.12 -2.13
C SER A 194 -4.55 -24.39 -2.77
N GLU A 195 -5.19 -24.84 -3.83
CA GLU A 195 -4.76 -26.02 -4.59
C GLU A 195 -3.75 -25.71 -5.70
N PHE A 196 -3.47 -24.41 -5.94
CA PHE A 196 -2.69 -23.94 -7.09
C PHE A 196 -1.44 -23.19 -6.67
N GLU A 197 -0.41 -23.33 -7.50
CA GLU A 197 0.81 -22.54 -7.37
C GLU A 197 0.52 -21.05 -7.62
N PRO A 198 1.10 -20.14 -6.80
CA PRO A 198 0.94 -18.71 -7.00
C PRO A 198 1.48 -18.24 -8.36
N LEU A 199 0.87 -17.20 -8.90
CA LEU A 199 1.32 -16.48 -10.09
C LEU A 199 1.70 -15.04 -9.70
N TYR A 200 2.53 -14.40 -10.53
CA TYR A 200 2.62 -12.96 -10.52
C TYR A 200 1.30 -12.38 -11.04
N CYS A 201 0.80 -11.32 -10.44
CA CYS A 201 -0.37 -10.61 -10.94
C CYS A 201 -0.08 -9.12 -11.02
N LEU A 202 -0.01 -8.59 -12.23
CA LEU A 202 0.07 -7.16 -12.50
C LEU A 202 -1.34 -6.56 -12.45
N ALA A 203 -1.49 -5.50 -11.68
CA ALA A 203 -2.63 -4.60 -11.73
C ALA A 203 -2.15 -3.26 -12.24
N THR A 204 -2.70 -2.80 -13.35
CA THR A 204 -2.34 -1.51 -13.95
C THR A 204 -3.57 -0.74 -14.38
N SER A 205 -3.59 0.55 -14.12
CA SER A 205 -4.73 1.39 -14.48
C SER A 205 -4.51 2.15 -15.79
N ARG A 206 -5.62 2.66 -16.34
CA ARG A 206 -5.61 3.64 -17.44
C ARG A 206 -6.69 4.68 -17.17
N ARG A 207 -6.45 5.89 -17.65
CA ARG A 207 -7.39 7.01 -17.61
C ARG A 207 -8.07 7.15 -18.95
N ALA A 208 -9.40 7.35 -18.95
CA ALA A 208 -10.21 7.45 -20.18
C ALA A 208 -9.77 8.60 -21.10
N ASN A 209 -9.28 9.70 -20.51
CA ASN A 209 -8.93 10.91 -21.24
C ASN A 209 -7.41 11.12 -21.41
N ALA A 210 -6.59 10.11 -21.11
CA ALA A 210 -5.14 10.18 -21.29
C ALA A 210 -4.72 9.63 -22.66
N ALA A 211 -3.64 10.18 -23.20
CA ALA A 211 -3.02 9.66 -24.41
C ALA A 211 -1.99 8.57 -24.07
N TYR A 212 -2.10 7.42 -24.72
CA TYR A 212 -1.19 6.29 -24.54
C TYR A 212 -0.51 5.92 -25.85
N ALA A 213 0.70 5.40 -25.76
CA ALA A 213 1.46 4.94 -26.94
C ALA A 213 0.78 3.76 -27.66
N LEU A 214 0.06 2.92 -26.90
CA LEU A 214 -0.72 1.79 -27.44
C LEU A 214 -2.22 2.01 -27.12
N SER A 215 -3.06 1.71 -28.08
CA SER A 215 -4.51 1.63 -27.84
C SER A 215 -4.86 0.50 -26.87
N GLU A 216 -6.07 0.50 -26.35
CA GLU A 216 -6.52 -0.61 -25.51
C GLU A 216 -6.54 -1.93 -26.28
N GLU A 217 -7.00 -1.91 -27.53
CA GLU A 217 -7.05 -3.10 -28.40
C GLU A 217 -5.66 -3.70 -28.63
N GLU A 218 -4.66 -2.85 -28.89
CA GLU A 218 -3.27 -3.29 -29.05
C GLU A 218 -2.69 -3.90 -27.78
N VAL A 219 -2.98 -3.32 -26.61
CA VAL A 219 -2.56 -3.89 -25.32
C VAL A 219 -3.23 -5.24 -25.07
N LEU A 220 -4.54 -5.35 -25.27
CA LEU A 220 -5.27 -6.60 -25.06
C LEU A 220 -4.83 -7.69 -26.05
N ALA A 221 -4.56 -7.35 -27.31
CA ALA A 221 -4.04 -8.28 -28.30
C ALA A 221 -2.63 -8.78 -27.94
N LYS A 222 -1.77 -7.85 -27.50
CA LYS A 222 -0.38 -8.18 -27.11
C LYS A 222 -0.30 -9.11 -25.90
N TYR A 223 -1.16 -8.90 -24.90
CA TYR A 223 -1.16 -9.63 -23.63
C TYR A 223 -2.36 -10.56 -23.44
N GLN A 224 -2.97 -11.05 -24.54
CA GLN A 224 -4.19 -11.86 -24.54
C GLN A 224 -4.11 -13.10 -23.64
N HIS A 225 -2.94 -13.72 -23.50
CA HIS A 225 -2.74 -14.93 -22.68
C HIS A 225 -2.62 -14.62 -21.18
N GLN A 226 -2.07 -13.45 -20.85
CA GLN A 226 -1.90 -12.98 -19.48
C GLN A 226 -3.14 -12.26 -18.94
N PHE A 227 -3.94 -11.64 -19.84
CA PHE A 227 -5.10 -10.84 -19.47
C PHE A 227 -6.16 -11.68 -18.74
N ARG A 228 -6.67 -11.15 -17.64
CA ARG A 228 -7.72 -11.79 -16.83
C ARG A 228 -9.01 -11.00 -16.83
N VAL A 229 -8.93 -9.71 -16.51
CA VAL A 229 -10.13 -8.87 -16.40
C VAL A 229 -9.78 -7.39 -16.54
N LYS A 230 -10.73 -6.63 -17.07
CA LYS A 230 -10.82 -5.17 -16.97
C LYS A 230 -11.94 -4.82 -16.00
N LYS A 231 -11.69 -3.94 -15.08
CA LYS A 231 -12.71 -3.40 -14.16
C LYS A 231 -12.79 -1.89 -14.29
N GLU A 232 -14.01 -1.36 -14.26
CA GLU A 232 -14.24 0.07 -14.12
C GLU A 232 -14.07 0.48 -12.67
N MET A 233 -13.27 1.52 -12.44
CA MET A 233 -12.99 2.00 -11.09
C MET A 233 -14.19 2.83 -10.58
N PRO A 234 -14.66 2.57 -9.36
CA PRO A 234 -15.67 3.44 -8.74
C PRO A 234 -15.21 4.90 -8.72
N ALA A 235 -16.12 5.83 -9.02
CA ALA A 235 -15.80 7.26 -9.15
C ALA A 235 -15.03 7.84 -7.94
N ALA A 236 -15.31 7.34 -6.73
CA ALA A 236 -14.62 7.75 -5.51
C ALA A 236 -13.10 7.44 -5.53
N PHE A 237 -12.65 6.50 -6.35
CA PHE A 237 -11.24 6.10 -6.44
C PHE A 237 -10.61 6.48 -7.80
N ALA A 238 -11.42 6.82 -8.81
CA ALA A 238 -10.94 7.05 -10.17
C ALA A 238 -9.93 8.20 -10.27
N GLU A 239 -10.08 9.24 -9.47
CA GLU A 239 -9.15 10.37 -9.47
C GLU A 239 -7.72 9.92 -9.10
N LEU A 240 -7.58 9.07 -8.10
CA LEU A 240 -6.28 8.57 -7.61
C LEU A 240 -5.80 7.35 -8.40
N GLN A 241 -6.71 6.41 -8.72
CA GLN A 241 -6.33 5.09 -9.22
C GLN A 241 -6.56 4.89 -10.73
N GLY A 242 -7.06 5.92 -11.47
CA GLY A 242 -7.43 5.81 -12.89
C GLY A 242 -8.86 5.30 -13.08
N ASP A 243 -9.39 5.37 -14.33
CA ASP A 243 -10.79 5.02 -14.63
C ASP A 243 -11.01 3.52 -14.80
N TYR A 244 -10.00 2.81 -15.29
CA TYR A 244 -10.05 1.37 -15.53
C TYR A 244 -8.84 0.68 -14.92
N LEU A 245 -9.05 -0.51 -14.37
CA LEU A 245 -7.98 -1.38 -13.89
C LEU A 245 -7.95 -2.67 -14.72
N TYR A 246 -6.76 -3.01 -15.18
CA TYR A 246 -6.46 -4.25 -15.92
C TYR A 246 -5.68 -5.18 -15.01
N MET A 247 -6.04 -6.46 -15.00
CA MET A 247 -5.33 -7.48 -14.24
C MET A 247 -4.77 -8.52 -15.20
N LEU A 248 -3.48 -8.78 -15.08
CA LEU A 248 -2.75 -9.73 -15.90
C LEU A 248 -1.99 -10.68 -14.99
N THR A 249 -1.95 -11.97 -15.33
CA THR A 249 -1.17 -12.96 -14.57
C THR A 249 -0.15 -13.65 -15.44
N THR A 250 1.00 -13.96 -14.85
CA THR A 250 2.07 -14.72 -15.51
C THR A 250 2.83 -15.58 -14.50
N PRO A 251 3.36 -16.76 -14.90
CA PRO A 251 4.25 -17.55 -14.05
C PRO A 251 5.66 -16.97 -13.97
N SER A 252 6.06 -16.08 -14.89
CA SER A 252 7.40 -15.52 -15.01
C SER A 252 7.47 -14.05 -14.63
N ARG A 253 8.46 -13.70 -13.80
CA ARG A 253 8.72 -12.29 -13.45
C ARG A 253 9.22 -11.47 -14.64
N GLU A 254 9.87 -12.10 -15.60
CA GLU A 254 10.43 -11.43 -16.80
C GLU A 254 9.33 -10.90 -17.74
N GLU A 255 8.10 -11.38 -17.56
CA GLU A 255 6.94 -10.97 -18.35
C GLU A 255 6.12 -9.84 -17.69
N LEU A 256 6.51 -9.40 -16.49
CA LEU A 256 5.94 -8.25 -15.82
C LEU A 256 6.49 -6.95 -16.37
#